data_402d57b473d14e4bb6f80e0fcd1ec6e1
#
_entry.id   402d57b473d14e4bb6f80e0fcd1ec6e1
#
_cell.length_a   1.000
_cell.length_b   1.000
_cell.length_c   1.000
_cell.angle_alpha   90.00
_cell.angle_beta   90.00
_cell.angle_gamma   90.00
#
_symmetry.space_group_name_H-M   'P 1'
#
loop_
_entity.id
_entity.type
_entity.pdbx_description
1 polymer ?
#
loop_
_entity_poly.entity_id
_entity_poly.type
_entity_poly.pdbx_seq_one_letter_code
_entity_poly.pdbx_strand_id
1 'polypeptide(L)'
;FRRALFVFFLATMMVPFEVTFFTNQATIVELGWYDTYLALTVPFLATGFGAFLIRQSFLALPPQLRDAAELDGVGHWRFLTRVAVPLARPGIAALALFSFFGAFNQYLWPLIVTRDERLRTVQIGLRFLRNTQVDQINVTFAGTVLAALPLFVLLILFQKQLVRGLTAGAVKG
;
A
#
# COMPACT_ATOMS: atom_id res chain seq x y z
N PHE A 1 -4.03 0.78 27.34
CA PHE A 1 -4.67 1.61 26.29
C PHE A 1 -3.97 1.45 24.93
N ARG A 2 -2.65 1.76 24.79
CA ARG A 2 -1.91 1.69 23.51
C ARG A 2 -1.94 0.30 22.85
N ARG A 3 -1.82 -0.79 23.65
CA ARG A 3 -1.89 -2.17 23.13
C ARG A 3 -3.30 -2.50 22.63
N ALA A 4 -4.34 -2.13 23.38
CA ALA A 4 -5.73 -2.38 23.02
C ALA A 4 -6.10 -1.66 21.73
N LEU A 5 -5.73 -0.37 21.57
CA LEU A 5 -5.93 0.38 20.32
C LEU A 5 -5.25 -0.29 19.12
N PHE A 6 -4.02 -0.78 19.32
CA PHE A 6 -3.30 -1.44 18.24
C PHE A 6 -3.96 -2.77 17.85
N VAL A 7 -4.40 -3.57 18.81
CA VAL A 7 -5.13 -4.83 18.56
C VAL A 7 -6.45 -4.52 17.84
N PHE A 8 -7.20 -3.49 18.28
CA PHE A 8 -8.41 -3.06 17.60
C PHE A 8 -8.13 -2.66 16.13
N PHE A 9 -7.06 -1.93 15.90
CA PHE A 9 -6.65 -1.54 14.54
C PHE A 9 -6.29 -2.77 13.68
N LEU A 10 -5.63 -3.79 14.26
CA LEU A 10 -5.36 -5.04 13.56
C LEU A 10 -6.64 -5.84 13.30
N ALA A 11 -7.61 -5.79 14.22
CA ALA A 11 -8.88 -6.49 14.04
C ALA A 11 -9.65 -5.99 12.79
N THR A 12 -9.47 -4.72 12.41
CA THR A 12 -10.06 -4.20 11.16
C THR A 12 -9.57 -4.93 9.90
N MET A 13 -8.37 -5.52 9.94
CA MET A 13 -7.84 -6.30 8.82
C MET A 13 -8.55 -7.66 8.64
N MET A 14 -9.26 -8.12 9.67
CA MET A 14 -10.05 -9.36 9.59
C MET A 14 -11.39 -9.16 8.88
N VAL A 15 -11.81 -7.90 8.68
CA VAL A 15 -13.01 -7.58 7.91
C VAL A 15 -12.65 -7.64 6.43
N PRO A 16 -13.22 -8.58 5.65
CA PRO A 16 -12.99 -8.62 4.22
C PRO A 16 -13.43 -7.32 3.56
N PHE A 17 -12.62 -6.80 2.64
CA PHE A 17 -12.95 -5.57 1.92
C PHE A 17 -14.28 -5.66 1.19
N GLU A 18 -14.62 -6.85 0.70
CA GLU A 18 -15.85 -7.14 -0.05
C GLU A 18 -17.11 -6.90 0.79
N VAL A 19 -17.04 -7.09 2.11
CA VAL A 19 -18.17 -6.84 3.03
C VAL A 19 -18.48 -5.35 3.14
N THR A 20 -17.44 -4.52 3.13
CA THR A 20 -17.58 -3.05 3.28
C THR A 20 -17.68 -2.32 1.93
N PHE A 21 -17.55 -3.05 0.84
CA PHE A 21 -17.38 -2.53 -0.51
C PHE A 21 -18.49 -1.55 -0.94
N PHE A 22 -19.75 -1.95 -0.84
CA PHE A 22 -20.89 -1.12 -1.21
C PHE A 22 -21.14 0.03 -0.23
N THR A 23 -20.91 -0.20 1.05
CA THR A 23 -21.02 0.86 2.07
C THR A 23 -19.97 1.93 1.85
N ASN A 24 -18.73 1.55 1.55
CA ASN A 24 -17.67 2.48 1.21
C ASN A 24 -17.98 3.26 -0.07
N GLN A 25 -18.55 2.59 -1.09
CA GLN A 25 -19.00 3.26 -2.32
C GLN A 25 -20.09 4.30 -2.02
N ALA A 26 -21.10 3.96 -1.22
CA ALA A 26 -22.16 4.89 -0.82
C ALA A 26 -21.56 6.13 -0.12
N THR A 27 -20.63 5.92 0.81
CA THR A 27 -19.92 7.01 1.49
C THR A 27 -19.16 7.90 0.51
N ILE A 28 -18.48 7.34 -0.50
CA ILE A 28 -17.79 8.11 -1.54
C ILE A 28 -18.77 8.98 -2.34
N VAL A 29 -19.97 8.44 -2.65
CA VAL A 29 -21.01 9.18 -3.36
C VAL A 29 -21.57 10.31 -2.49
N GLU A 30 -21.87 10.04 -1.23
CA GLU A 30 -22.37 11.03 -0.27
C GLU A 30 -21.37 12.19 -0.04
N LEU A 31 -20.07 11.88 -0.02
CA LEU A 31 -19.00 12.88 0.07
C LEU A 31 -18.77 13.68 -1.23
N GLY A 32 -19.44 13.33 -2.33
CA GLY A 32 -19.23 13.96 -3.63
C GLY A 32 -17.87 13.62 -4.26
N TRP A 33 -17.25 12.52 -3.84
CA TRP A 33 -15.93 12.10 -4.35
C TRP A 33 -16.02 11.12 -5.52
N TYR A 34 -17.23 10.70 -5.89
CA TYR A 34 -17.43 9.81 -7.03
C TYR A 34 -16.80 10.40 -8.30
N ASP A 35 -16.13 9.54 -9.06
CA ASP A 35 -15.43 9.91 -10.28
C ASP A 35 -14.32 10.97 -10.08
N THR A 36 -13.56 10.83 -8.99
CA THR A 36 -12.42 11.70 -8.66
C THR A 36 -11.20 10.87 -8.19
N TYR A 37 -10.02 11.49 -8.20
CA TYR A 37 -8.82 10.91 -7.59
C TYR A 37 -8.96 10.69 -6.07
N LEU A 38 -9.82 11.46 -5.39
CA LEU A 38 -10.07 11.27 -3.96
C LEU A 38 -10.68 9.91 -3.67
N ALA A 39 -11.64 9.47 -4.50
CA ALA A 39 -12.22 8.14 -4.37
C ALA A 39 -11.19 7.00 -4.55
N LEU A 40 -10.19 7.21 -5.40
CA LEU A 40 -9.15 6.23 -5.69
C LEU A 40 -8.06 6.19 -4.62
N THR A 41 -7.82 7.28 -3.89
CA THR A 41 -6.64 7.42 -3.02
C THR A 41 -6.98 7.45 -1.55
N VAL A 42 -7.94 8.27 -1.11
CA VAL A 42 -8.20 8.53 0.31
C VAL A 42 -8.55 7.28 1.11
N PRO A 43 -9.39 6.34 0.62
CA PRO A 43 -9.73 5.12 1.37
C PRO A 43 -8.54 4.23 1.70
N PHE A 44 -7.43 4.39 1.00
CA PHE A 44 -6.23 3.53 1.13
C PHE A 44 -5.04 4.22 1.80
N LEU A 45 -5.16 5.50 2.20
CA LEU A 45 -4.07 6.24 2.86
C LEU A 45 -3.71 5.66 4.23
N ALA A 46 -4.67 5.09 4.94
CA ALA A 46 -4.47 4.48 6.24
C ALA A 46 -4.94 3.03 6.23
N THR A 47 -4.01 2.09 6.33
CA THR A 47 -4.31 0.66 6.37
C THR A 47 -3.78 0.02 7.65
N GLY A 48 -4.49 -0.97 8.17
CA GLY A 48 -4.05 -1.76 9.33
C GLY A 48 -2.70 -2.45 9.07
N PHE A 49 -2.52 -2.99 7.86
CA PHE A 49 -1.25 -3.59 7.43
C PHE A 49 -0.09 -2.58 7.43
N GLY A 50 -0.33 -1.38 6.89
CA GLY A 50 0.68 -0.31 6.88
C GLY A 50 1.10 0.10 8.29
N ALA A 51 0.12 0.32 9.17
CA ALA A 51 0.36 0.65 10.58
C ALA A 51 1.15 -0.46 11.30
N PHE A 52 0.79 -1.72 11.05
CA PHE A 52 1.51 -2.88 11.58
C PHE A 52 2.97 -2.91 11.11
N LEU A 53 3.21 -2.84 9.81
CA LEU A 53 4.55 -2.98 9.24
C LEU A 53 5.49 -1.84 9.68
N ILE A 54 4.99 -0.60 9.68
CA ILE A 54 5.76 0.55 10.17
C ILE A 54 6.06 0.42 11.66
N ARG A 55 5.08 0.00 12.46
CA ARG A 55 5.30 -0.23 13.89
C ARG A 55 6.36 -1.30 14.13
N GLN A 56 6.32 -2.43 13.42
CA GLN A 56 7.34 -3.47 13.55
C GLN A 56 8.73 -2.97 13.16
N SER A 57 8.82 -2.16 12.10
CA SER A 57 10.07 -1.54 11.66
C SER A 57 10.68 -0.63 12.73
N PHE A 58 9.85 0.14 13.43
CA PHE A 58 10.34 0.98 14.53
C PHE A 58 10.67 0.19 15.80
N LEU A 59 9.94 -0.88 16.09
CA LEU A 59 10.25 -1.75 17.23
C LEU A 59 11.52 -2.58 17.05
N ALA A 60 11.96 -2.78 15.82
CA ALA A 60 13.23 -3.45 15.52
C ALA A 60 14.45 -2.56 15.77
N LEU A 61 14.27 -1.26 15.97
CA LEU A 61 15.37 -0.35 16.31
C LEU A 61 15.86 -0.58 17.73
N PRO A 62 17.19 -0.61 17.98
CA PRO A 62 17.75 -0.71 19.30
C PRO A 62 17.27 0.44 20.21
N PRO A 63 16.78 0.13 21.44
CA PRO A 63 16.29 1.17 22.36
C PRO A 63 17.36 2.18 22.76
N GLN A 64 18.62 1.75 22.77
CA GLN A 64 19.79 2.58 23.10
C GLN A 64 19.92 3.83 22.19
N LEU A 65 19.44 3.74 20.96
CA LEU A 65 19.44 4.90 20.05
C LEU A 65 18.54 6.02 20.55
N ARG A 66 17.44 5.67 21.19
CA ARG A 66 16.54 6.65 21.78
C ARG A 66 17.16 7.28 23.03
N ASP A 67 17.74 6.43 23.91
CA ASP A 67 18.37 6.87 25.15
C ASP A 67 19.54 7.83 24.84
N ALA A 68 20.39 7.50 23.87
CA ALA A 68 21.45 8.36 23.40
C ALA A 68 20.95 9.70 22.87
N ALA A 69 19.88 9.68 22.06
CA ALA A 69 19.30 10.90 21.52
C ALA A 69 18.68 11.80 22.61
N GLU A 70 18.10 11.21 23.65
CA GLU A 70 17.58 11.94 24.80
C GLU A 70 18.74 12.61 25.60
N LEU A 71 19.87 11.92 25.79
CA LEU A 71 21.08 12.50 26.40
C LEU A 71 21.67 13.65 25.58
N ASP A 72 21.60 13.56 24.24
CA ASP A 72 22.03 14.62 23.32
C ASP A 72 21.03 15.79 23.23
N GLY A 73 19.92 15.77 23.99
CA GLY A 73 18.88 16.80 23.94
C GLY A 73 18.07 16.81 22.65
N VAL A 74 18.05 15.69 21.90
CA VAL A 74 17.32 15.57 20.64
C VAL A 74 15.83 15.35 20.92
N GLY A 75 14.99 16.32 20.57
CA GLY A 75 13.53 16.20 20.73
C GLY A 75 12.92 15.10 19.85
N HIS A 76 11.74 14.60 20.25
CA HIS A 76 11.06 13.46 19.63
C HIS A 76 10.86 13.58 18.11
N TRP A 77 10.51 14.77 17.60
CA TRP A 77 10.33 15.01 16.17
C TRP A 77 11.63 14.89 15.38
N ARG A 78 12.71 15.46 15.94
CA ARG A 78 14.05 15.37 15.34
C ARG A 78 14.56 13.92 15.36
N PHE A 79 14.35 13.20 16.45
CA PHE A 79 14.65 11.76 16.55
C PHE A 79 13.89 10.97 15.47
N LEU A 80 12.56 11.18 15.36
CA LEU A 80 11.74 10.50 14.36
C LEU A 80 12.28 10.71 12.95
N THR A 81 12.49 11.97 12.55
CA THR A 81 12.82 12.30 11.15
C THR A 81 14.28 12.05 10.79
N ARG A 82 15.22 12.22 11.74
CA ARG A 82 16.65 12.11 11.46
C ARG A 82 17.28 10.77 11.85
N VAL A 83 16.63 10.01 12.71
CA VAL A 83 17.16 8.72 13.21
C VAL A 83 16.22 7.57 12.86
N ALA A 84 15.00 7.59 13.39
CA ALA A 84 14.10 6.44 13.30
C ALA A 84 13.64 6.16 11.85
N VAL A 85 13.17 7.16 11.12
CA VAL A 85 12.73 7.01 9.72
C VAL A 85 13.86 6.57 8.80
N PRO A 86 15.07 7.18 8.82
CA PRO A 86 16.20 6.70 8.03
C PRO A 86 16.60 5.26 8.31
N LEU A 87 16.61 4.83 9.57
CA LEU A 87 16.94 3.46 9.94
C LEU A 87 15.83 2.47 9.58
N ALA A 88 14.56 2.90 9.61
CA ALA A 88 13.40 2.10 9.21
C ALA A 88 13.16 2.08 7.68
N ARG A 89 14.01 2.72 6.86
CA ARG A 89 13.86 2.76 5.39
C ARG A 89 13.56 1.41 4.73
N PRO A 90 14.20 0.29 5.13
CA PRO A 90 13.89 -1.00 4.50
C PRO A 90 12.43 -1.42 4.70
N GLY A 91 11.88 -1.22 5.91
CA GLY A 91 10.47 -1.51 6.20
C GLY A 91 9.51 -0.55 5.49
N ILE A 92 9.86 0.73 5.40
CA ILE A 92 9.08 1.73 4.65
C ILE A 92 9.08 1.38 3.15
N ALA A 93 10.23 1.00 2.59
CA ALA A 93 10.33 0.57 1.20
C ALA A 93 9.50 -0.69 0.93
N ALA A 94 9.51 -1.67 1.85
CA ALA A 94 8.67 -2.85 1.74
C ALA A 94 7.18 -2.48 1.74
N LEU A 95 6.75 -1.60 2.65
CA LEU A 95 5.36 -1.11 2.66
C LEU A 95 4.99 -0.41 1.35
N ALA A 96 5.85 0.47 0.84
CA ALA A 96 5.62 1.18 -0.42
C ALA A 96 5.45 0.21 -1.59
N LEU A 97 6.26 -0.84 -1.65
CA LEU A 97 6.17 -1.89 -2.67
C LEU A 97 4.87 -2.69 -2.57
N PHE A 98 4.51 -3.15 -1.37
CA PHE A 98 3.26 -3.90 -1.18
C PHE A 98 2.04 -3.03 -1.49
N SER A 99 2.05 -1.77 -1.07
CA SER A 99 0.96 -0.83 -1.37
C SER A 99 0.86 -0.54 -2.86
N PHE A 100 1.99 -0.34 -3.55
CA PHE A 100 2.01 -0.16 -5.00
C PHE A 100 1.48 -1.40 -5.72
N PHE A 101 1.96 -2.60 -5.34
CA PHE A 101 1.52 -3.85 -5.95
C PHE A 101 0.01 -4.07 -5.75
N GLY A 102 -0.50 -3.83 -4.54
CA GLY A 102 -1.92 -3.91 -4.26
C GLY A 102 -2.76 -2.91 -5.07
N ALA A 103 -2.35 -1.64 -5.08
CA ALA A 103 -3.04 -0.59 -5.82
C ALA A 103 -2.99 -0.81 -7.35
N PHE A 104 -1.84 -1.25 -7.87
CA PHE A 104 -1.66 -1.50 -9.30
C PHE A 104 -2.54 -2.65 -9.81
N ASN A 105 -2.76 -3.68 -8.98
CA ASN A 105 -3.60 -4.82 -9.33
C ASN A 105 -5.09 -4.62 -8.96
N GLN A 106 -5.42 -3.49 -8.34
CA GLN A 106 -6.79 -3.22 -7.93
C GLN A 106 -7.68 -2.97 -9.15
N TYR A 107 -8.77 -3.75 -9.23
CA TYR A 107 -9.72 -3.69 -10.34
C TYR A 107 -11.12 -3.27 -9.89
N LEU A 108 -11.69 -3.98 -8.90
CA LEU A 108 -13.10 -3.81 -8.53
C LEU A 108 -13.41 -2.42 -7.99
N TRP A 109 -12.55 -1.89 -7.11
CA TRP A 109 -12.78 -0.58 -6.51
C TRP A 109 -12.77 0.55 -7.54
N PRO A 110 -11.72 0.72 -8.36
CA PRO A 110 -11.74 1.72 -9.41
C PRO A 110 -12.92 1.56 -10.37
N LEU A 111 -13.34 0.33 -10.68
CA LEU A 111 -14.45 0.07 -11.58
C LEU A 111 -15.78 0.66 -11.09
N ILE A 112 -16.02 0.68 -9.77
CA ILE A 112 -17.29 1.16 -9.23
C ILE A 112 -17.28 2.62 -8.81
N VAL A 113 -16.09 3.21 -8.58
CA VAL A 113 -15.98 4.60 -8.10
C VAL A 113 -15.54 5.58 -9.20
N THR A 114 -15.21 5.09 -10.41
CA THR A 114 -14.84 5.95 -11.54
C THR A 114 -15.64 5.65 -12.78
N ARG A 115 -15.88 6.69 -13.60
CA ARG A 115 -16.61 6.62 -14.85
C ARG A 115 -15.81 7.24 -16.00
N ASP A 116 -15.10 8.36 -15.74
CA ASP A 116 -14.31 9.06 -16.74
C ASP A 116 -13.15 8.18 -17.22
N GLU A 117 -12.93 8.15 -18.52
CA GLU A 117 -11.80 7.41 -19.14
C GLU A 117 -10.44 7.86 -18.63
N ARG A 118 -10.31 9.12 -18.25
CA ARG A 118 -9.08 9.72 -17.72
C ARG A 118 -8.69 9.17 -16.35
N LEU A 119 -9.64 8.60 -15.62
CA LEU A 119 -9.44 7.99 -14.30
C LEU A 119 -9.30 6.46 -14.36
N ARG A 120 -9.33 5.87 -15.56
CA ARG A 120 -9.20 4.43 -15.73
C ARG A 120 -7.82 3.95 -15.29
N THR A 121 -7.82 2.97 -14.38
CA THR A 121 -6.60 2.27 -14.00
C THR A 121 -6.17 1.29 -15.09
N VAL A 122 -4.92 0.83 -15.03
CA VAL A 122 -4.36 -0.14 -15.99
C VAL A 122 -5.22 -1.41 -16.06
N GLN A 123 -5.72 -1.91 -14.91
CA GLN A 123 -6.53 -3.13 -14.86
C GLN A 123 -7.89 -2.94 -15.55
N ILE A 124 -8.52 -1.79 -15.41
CA ILE A 124 -9.76 -1.46 -16.13
C ILE A 124 -9.47 -1.35 -17.63
N GLY A 125 -8.37 -0.69 -18.01
CA GLY A 125 -7.93 -0.56 -19.39
C GLY A 125 -7.69 -1.90 -20.07
N LEU A 126 -7.01 -2.84 -19.40
CA LEU A 126 -6.79 -4.20 -19.91
C LEU A 126 -8.10 -4.96 -20.12
N ARG A 127 -9.04 -4.85 -19.20
CA ARG A 127 -10.36 -5.49 -19.39
C ARG A 127 -11.12 -4.89 -20.56
N PHE A 128 -11.09 -3.56 -20.68
CA PHE A 128 -11.72 -2.87 -21.81
C PHE A 128 -11.10 -3.33 -23.12
N LEU A 129 -9.77 -3.37 -23.22
CA LEU A 129 -9.05 -3.87 -24.37
C LEU A 129 -9.46 -5.28 -24.76
N ARG A 130 -9.55 -6.19 -23.77
CA ARG A 130 -9.99 -7.58 -23.99
C ARG A 130 -11.42 -7.68 -24.51
N ASN A 131 -12.32 -6.80 -24.09
CA ASN A 131 -13.71 -6.85 -24.47
C ASN A 131 -13.97 -6.20 -25.85
N THR A 132 -13.17 -5.21 -26.25
CA THR A 132 -13.33 -4.48 -27.51
C THR A 132 -12.53 -5.08 -28.66
N GLN A 133 -11.46 -5.81 -28.35
CA GLN A 133 -10.53 -6.43 -29.31
C GLN A 133 -10.62 -7.95 -29.30
N VAL A 134 -11.84 -8.49 -29.28
CA VAL A 134 -12.06 -9.95 -29.19
C VAL A 134 -11.36 -10.71 -30.32
N ASP A 135 -11.33 -10.15 -31.53
CA ASP A 135 -10.70 -10.76 -32.70
C ASP A 135 -9.19 -10.50 -32.80
N GLN A 136 -8.64 -9.64 -31.92
CA GLN A 136 -7.22 -9.26 -31.89
C GLN A 136 -6.56 -9.65 -30.57
N ILE A 137 -6.52 -10.94 -30.31
CA ILE A 137 -5.96 -11.50 -29.08
C ILE A 137 -4.47 -11.09 -28.86
N ASN A 138 -3.73 -10.88 -29.94
CA ASN A 138 -2.36 -10.38 -29.93
C ASN A 138 -2.24 -8.99 -29.29
N VAL A 139 -3.21 -8.09 -29.52
CA VAL A 139 -3.24 -6.75 -28.92
C VAL A 139 -3.48 -6.85 -27.40
N THR A 140 -4.37 -7.75 -26.98
CA THR A 140 -4.61 -8.02 -25.56
C THR A 140 -3.37 -8.59 -24.88
N PHE A 141 -2.66 -9.53 -25.51
CA PHE A 141 -1.39 -10.04 -24.96
C PHE A 141 -0.31 -8.96 -24.89
N ALA A 142 -0.14 -8.15 -25.93
CA ALA A 142 0.81 -7.05 -25.93
C ALA A 142 0.51 -6.04 -24.80
N GLY A 143 -0.77 -5.65 -24.65
CA GLY A 143 -1.22 -4.78 -23.54
C GLY A 143 -0.93 -5.38 -22.15
N THR A 144 -1.15 -6.69 -21.98
CA THR A 144 -0.86 -7.40 -20.73
C THR A 144 0.65 -7.40 -20.41
N VAL A 145 1.49 -7.67 -21.41
CA VAL A 145 2.95 -7.62 -21.25
C VAL A 145 3.41 -6.20 -20.86
N LEU A 146 2.93 -5.18 -21.57
CA LEU A 146 3.26 -3.78 -21.25
C LEU A 146 2.81 -3.39 -19.84
N ALA A 147 1.62 -3.82 -19.43
CA ALA A 147 1.11 -3.57 -18.08
C ALA A 147 1.92 -4.29 -16.99
N ALA A 148 2.52 -5.43 -17.30
CA ALA A 148 3.36 -6.15 -16.35
C ALA A 148 4.76 -5.54 -16.17
N LEU A 149 5.28 -4.79 -17.15
CA LEU A 149 6.63 -4.22 -17.12
C LEU A 149 6.92 -3.39 -15.87
N PRO A 150 6.07 -2.45 -15.42
CA PRO A 150 6.35 -1.68 -14.20
C PRO A 150 6.54 -2.55 -12.97
N LEU A 151 5.76 -3.64 -12.85
CA LEU A 151 5.85 -4.59 -11.74
C LEU A 151 7.17 -5.37 -11.79
N PHE A 152 7.58 -5.85 -12.98
CA PHE A 152 8.86 -6.52 -13.15
C PHE A 152 10.05 -5.61 -12.85
N VAL A 153 10.02 -4.37 -13.34
CA VAL A 153 11.07 -3.37 -13.06
C VAL A 153 11.19 -3.14 -11.55
N LEU A 154 10.06 -2.92 -10.86
CA LEU A 154 10.06 -2.74 -9.42
C LEU A 154 10.55 -3.98 -8.68
N LEU A 155 10.12 -5.16 -9.10
CA LEU A 155 10.58 -6.42 -8.50
C LEU A 155 12.11 -6.56 -8.60
N ILE A 156 12.68 -6.32 -9.77
CA ILE A 156 14.14 -6.41 -10.00
C ILE A 156 14.90 -5.38 -9.17
N LEU A 157 14.40 -4.14 -9.12
CA LEU A 157 15.06 -3.07 -8.36
C LEU A 157 15.02 -3.30 -6.85
N PHE A 158 13.92 -3.85 -6.35
CA PHE A 158 13.64 -3.93 -4.91
C PHE A 158 13.66 -5.36 -4.34
N GLN A 159 14.06 -6.39 -5.12
CA GLN A 159 14.10 -7.78 -4.67
C GLN A 159 14.87 -7.97 -3.34
N LYS A 160 15.99 -7.27 -3.15
CA LYS A 160 16.79 -7.34 -1.92
C LYS A 160 16.04 -6.77 -0.72
N GLN A 161 15.29 -5.69 -0.90
CA GLN A 161 14.49 -5.06 0.14
C GLN A 161 13.28 -5.93 0.51
N LEU A 162 12.64 -6.57 -0.47
CA LEU A 162 11.55 -7.52 -0.25
C LEU A 162 12.00 -8.69 0.62
N VAL A 163 13.10 -9.32 0.26
CA VAL A 163 13.66 -10.44 1.04
C VAL A 163 14.00 -10.00 2.47
N ARG A 164 14.71 -8.89 2.64
CA ARG A 164 15.07 -8.37 3.97
C ARG A 164 13.85 -7.97 4.80
N GLY A 165 12.82 -7.38 4.18
CA GLY A 165 11.59 -6.99 4.88
C GLY A 165 10.80 -8.20 5.37
N LEU A 166 10.74 -9.28 4.60
CA LEU A 166 10.06 -10.52 4.97
C LEU A 166 10.84 -11.34 6.02
N THR A 167 12.17 -11.34 5.95
CA THR A 167 13.02 -12.13 6.86
C THR A 167 13.29 -11.40 8.17
N ALA A 168 13.18 -10.08 8.26
CA ALA A 168 13.35 -9.34 9.51
C ALA A 168 12.38 -9.74 10.62
N GLY A 169 11.26 -10.39 10.29
CA GLY A 169 10.30 -10.96 11.23
C GLY A 169 10.52 -12.47 11.53
N ALA A 170 11.31 -13.16 10.73
CA ALA A 170 11.46 -14.62 10.78
C ALA A 170 12.73 -15.10 11.54
N VAL A 171 13.72 -14.24 11.72
CA VAL A 171 14.96 -14.58 12.43
C VAL A 171 14.90 -14.03 13.85
N LYS A 172 14.13 -14.68 14.70
CA LYS A 172 14.31 -14.74 16.15
C LYS A 172 14.50 -16.22 16.50
N GLY A 173 15.67 -16.69 16.30
CA GLY A 173 16.20 -17.92 16.82
C GLY A 173 17.57 -17.63 17.40
#